data_859028992ef78de85e487b7c8e0d58fe
#
_entry.id   859028992ef78de85e487b7c8e0d58fe
#
_cell.length_a   1.000
_cell.length_b   1.000
_cell.length_c   1.000
_cell.angle_alpha   90.00
_cell.angle_beta   90.00
_cell.angle_gamma   90.00
#
_symmetry.space_group_name_H-M   'P 1'
#
loop_
_entity.id
_entity.type
_entity.pdbx_description
1 polymer ?
#
loop_
_entity_poly.entity_id
_entity_poly.type
_entity_poly.pdbx_seq_one_letter_code
_entity_poly.pdbx_strand_id
1 'polypeptide(L)'
;MSNNTVTLSDSNFHEEISHSKPVLVDFWAEWCGPCRLVAPILDEMAGEYAEKITVGKLNVDENPQTMGSYDIMSIPTLILFKDGVEKKRIIGARPKHMLVSELSEYLA
;
A
#
# COMPACT_ATOMS: atom_id res chain seq x y z
N MET A 1 -11.84 10.11 -3.36
CA MET A 1 -10.46 10.30 -2.92
C MET A 1 -10.39 10.35 -1.41
N SER A 2 -9.52 9.59 -0.81
CA SER A 2 -9.41 9.54 0.64
C SER A 2 -8.46 10.61 1.17
N ASN A 3 -8.83 11.25 2.28
CA ASN A 3 -7.95 12.18 2.98
C ASN A 3 -7.00 11.46 3.93
N ASN A 4 -7.15 10.13 4.05
CA ASN A 4 -6.38 9.33 4.99
C ASN A 4 -5.19 8.60 4.36
N THR A 5 -5.08 8.63 3.04
CA THR A 5 -3.96 7.99 2.34
C THR A 5 -2.92 9.01 1.89
N VAL A 6 -1.69 8.55 1.74
CA VAL A 6 -0.55 9.37 1.32
C VAL A 6 -0.20 9.02 -0.12
N THR A 7 -0.01 10.02 -0.96
CA THR A 7 0.44 9.79 -2.34
C THR A 7 1.95 9.61 -2.34
N LEU A 8 2.39 8.45 -2.84
CA LEU A 8 3.81 8.14 -2.96
C LEU A 8 4.27 8.29 -4.41
N SER A 9 5.56 8.57 -4.57
CA SER A 9 6.18 8.76 -5.87
C SER A 9 7.62 8.27 -5.81
N ASP A 10 8.24 8.15 -6.99
CA ASP A 10 9.68 7.81 -7.05
C ASP A 10 10.51 8.75 -6.19
N SER A 11 10.13 10.03 -6.11
CA SER A 11 10.91 11.03 -5.39
C SER A 11 10.77 10.97 -3.88
N ASN A 12 9.63 10.51 -3.34
CA ASN A 12 9.42 10.50 -1.88
C ASN A 12 9.36 9.09 -1.28
N PHE A 13 9.42 8.06 -2.10
CA PHE A 13 9.17 6.69 -1.65
C PHE A 13 10.08 6.25 -0.52
N HIS A 14 11.38 6.40 -0.73
CA HIS A 14 12.36 5.93 0.25
C HIS A 14 12.16 6.57 1.63
N GLU A 15 11.92 7.87 1.65
CA GLU A 15 11.68 8.59 2.89
C GLU A 15 10.38 8.15 3.57
N GLU A 16 9.30 8.01 2.77
CA GLU A 16 8.00 7.70 3.32
C GLU A 16 7.88 6.29 3.90
N ILE A 17 8.64 5.33 3.40
CA ILE A 17 8.59 3.96 3.93
C ILE A 17 9.56 3.74 5.09
N SER A 18 10.40 4.72 5.41
CA SER A 18 11.48 4.57 6.40
C SER A 18 11.06 4.87 7.83
N HIS A 19 9.77 5.06 8.07
CA HIS A 19 9.26 5.36 9.40
C HIS A 19 9.11 4.09 10.25
N SER A 20 9.17 4.26 11.57
CA SER A 20 8.92 3.15 12.49
C SER A 20 7.47 2.71 12.48
N LYS A 21 6.54 3.64 12.20
CA LYS A 21 5.15 3.29 11.98
C LYS A 21 5.03 2.59 10.62
N PRO A 22 4.48 1.38 10.57
CA PRO A 22 4.41 0.65 9.30
C PRO A 22 3.64 1.40 8.23
N VAL A 23 4.08 1.23 6.99
CA VAL A 23 3.45 1.85 5.82
C VAL A 23 3.00 0.75 4.87
N LEU A 24 1.70 0.70 4.61
CA LEU A 24 1.13 -0.24 3.65
C LEU A 24 1.03 0.49 2.31
N VAL A 25 1.80 0.03 1.33
CA VAL A 25 1.86 0.67 0.01
C VAL A 25 1.00 -0.11 -0.98
N ASP A 26 0.07 0.59 -1.63
CA ASP A 26 -0.77 0.07 -2.70
C ASP A 26 -0.16 0.47 -4.05
N PHE A 27 0.36 -0.51 -4.78
CA PHE A 27 0.84 -0.31 -6.16
C PHE A 27 -0.33 -0.51 -7.10
N TRP A 28 -0.74 0.54 -7.79
CA TRP A 28 -1.98 0.55 -8.57
C TRP A 28 -1.83 1.29 -9.90
N ALA A 29 -2.84 1.19 -10.76
CA ALA A 29 -2.93 1.98 -11.99
C ALA A 29 -4.40 2.29 -12.30
N GLU A 30 -4.64 3.36 -13.05
CA GLU A 30 -5.98 3.82 -13.43
C GLU A 30 -6.77 2.75 -14.20
N TRP A 31 -6.09 2.03 -15.08
CA TRP A 31 -6.73 1.03 -15.95
C TRP A 31 -7.01 -0.29 -15.25
N CYS A 32 -6.59 -0.44 -14.03
CA CYS A 32 -6.64 -1.71 -13.31
C CYS A 32 -8.00 -1.88 -12.60
N GLY A 33 -8.83 -2.80 -13.09
CA GLY A 33 -10.13 -3.09 -12.50
C GLY A 33 -10.05 -3.55 -11.05
N PRO A 34 -9.25 -4.60 -10.76
CA PRO A 34 -9.11 -5.07 -9.38
C PRO A 34 -8.59 -4.02 -8.41
N CYS A 35 -7.76 -3.08 -8.88
CA CYS A 35 -7.29 -1.97 -8.05
C CYS A 35 -8.45 -1.12 -7.55
N ARG A 36 -9.49 -0.96 -8.37
CA ARG A 36 -10.67 -0.16 -8.00
C ARG A 36 -11.50 -0.83 -6.92
N LEU A 37 -11.43 -2.15 -6.84
CA LEU A 37 -12.13 -2.88 -5.77
C LEU A 37 -11.42 -2.71 -4.44
N VAL A 38 -10.10 -2.65 -4.46
CA VAL A 38 -9.27 -2.53 -3.26
C VAL A 38 -9.24 -1.10 -2.72
N ALA A 39 -9.31 -0.10 -3.60
CA ALA A 39 -9.14 1.29 -3.20
C ALA A 39 -10.07 1.74 -2.05
N PRO A 40 -11.40 1.51 -2.11
CA PRO A 40 -12.26 1.92 -1.00
C PRO A 40 -11.97 1.15 0.29
N ILE A 41 -11.54 -0.10 0.17
CA ILE A 41 -11.17 -0.91 1.34
C ILE A 41 -9.95 -0.30 2.03
N LEU A 42 -8.96 0.10 1.25
CA LEU A 42 -7.75 0.72 1.81
C LEU A 42 -8.02 2.09 2.39
N ASP A 43 -8.91 2.86 1.77
CA ASP A 43 -9.33 4.16 2.30
C ASP A 43 -9.97 4.00 3.67
N GLU A 44 -10.81 2.98 3.83
CA GLU A 44 -11.47 2.66 5.08
C GLU A 44 -10.46 2.23 6.14
N MET A 45 -9.54 1.33 5.76
CA MET A 45 -8.49 0.86 6.67
C MET A 45 -7.55 1.99 7.10
N ALA A 46 -7.25 2.93 6.20
CA ALA A 46 -6.41 4.07 6.52
C ALA A 46 -7.00 4.91 7.65
N GLY A 47 -8.31 5.06 7.68
CA GLY A 47 -8.99 5.77 8.76
C GLY A 47 -9.10 4.94 10.04
N GLU A 48 -9.52 3.69 9.91
CA GLU A 48 -9.74 2.81 11.07
C GLU A 48 -8.46 2.49 11.82
N TYR A 49 -7.35 2.32 11.10
CA TYR A 49 -6.06 1.92 11.70
C TYR A 49 -5.02 3.03 11.63
N ALA A 50 -5.48 4.29 11.61
CA ALA A 50 -4.59 5.44 11.44
C ALA A 50 -3.46 5.52 12.46
N GLU A 51 -3.69 5.01 13.67
CA GLU A 51 -2.68 5.02 14.74
C GLU A 51 -1.68 3.87 14.60
N LYS A 52 -2.00 2.87 13.80
CA LYS A 52 -1.19 1.66 13.67
C LYS A 52 -0.38 1.62 12.37
N ILE A 53 -0.97 2.08 11.28
CA ILE A 53 -0.31 2.07 9.97
C ILE A 53 -0.62 3.35 9.20
N THR A 54 0.24 3.64 8.24
CA THR A 54 -0.02 4.64 7.22
C THR A 54 -0.32 3.87 5.93
N VAL A 55 -1.31 4.30 5.16
CA VAL A 55 -1.59 3.72 3.85
C VAL A 55 -1.10 4.69 2.79
N GLY A 56 -0.17 4.21 1.95
CA GLY A 56 0.36 4.98 0.84
C GLY A 56 -0.10 4.39 -0.48
N LYS A 57 -0.22 5.23 -1.50
CA LYS A 57 -0.66 4.81 -2.84
C LYS A 57 0.36 5.26 -3.87
N LEU A 58 0.82 4.33 -4.69
CA LEU A 58 1.80 4.61 -5.74
C LEU A 58 1.26 4.16 -7.09
N ASN A 59 1.06 5.13 -8.00
CA ASN A 59 0.64 4.84 -9.36
C ASN A 59 1.85 4.33 -10.15
N VAL A 60 1.82 3.07 -10.59
CA VAL A 60 2.97 2.45 -11.25
C VAL A 60 3.29 3.05 -12.60
N ASP A 61 2.29 3.57 -13.30
CA ASP A 61 2.51 4.18 -14.62
C ASP A 61 3.31 5.48 -14.53
N GLU A 62 3.17 6.18 -13.41
CA GLU A 62 3.84 7.46 -13.18
C GLU A 62 5.16 7.30 -12.42
N ASN A 63 5.42 6.10 -11.89
CA ASN A 63 6.56 5.87 -11.00
C ASN A 63 7.28 4.57 -11.35
N PRO A 64 7.87 4.49 -12.55
CA PRO A 64 8.50 3.26 -13.03
C PRO A 64 9.72 2.81 -12.23
N GLN A 65 10.45 3.75 -11.60
CA GLN A 65 11.64 3.38 -10.83
C GLN A 65 11.28 2.52 -9.63
N THR A 66 10.29 2.96 -8.85
CA THR A 66 9.85 2.20 -7.67
C THR A 66 9.24 0.88 -8.08
N MET A 67 8.42 0.90 -9.13
CA MET A 67 7.83 -0.33 -9.67
C MET A 67 8.91 -1.36 -9.99
N GLY A 68 9.98 -0.94 -10.69
CA GLY A 68 11.08 -1.82 -11.04
C GLY A 68 11.90 -2.28 -9.85
N SER A 69 12.15 -1.37 -8.91
CA SER A 69 12.98 -1.67 -7.73
C SER A 69 12.38 -2.78 -6.84
N TYR A 70 11.05 -2.90 -6.82
CA TYR A 70 10.38 -3.89 -5.99
C TYR A 70 9.78 -5.03 -6.81
N ASP A 71 10.14 -5.14 -8.08
CA ASP A 71 9.71 -6.23 -8.95
C ASP A 71 8.19 -6.40 -8.94
N ILE A 72 7.48 -5.29 -9.15
CA ILE A 72 6.02 -5.33 -9.20
C ILE A 72 5.60 -5.88 -10.56
N MET A 73 5.17 -7.13 -10.58
CA MET A 73 4.83 -7.87 -11.80
C MET A 73 3.34 -7.85 -12.11
N SER A 74 2.52 -7.63 -11.11
CA SER A 74 1.07 -7.55 -11.26
C SER A 74 0.51 -6.56 -10.27
N ILE A 75 -0.67 -6.02 -10.55
CA ILE A 75 -1.34 -5.05 -9.69
C ILE A 75 -2.80 -5.45 -9.47
N PRO A 76 -3.38 -5.13 -8.31
CA PRO A 76 -2.73 -4.45 -7.19
C PRO A 76 -1.73 -5.35 -6.47
N THR A 77 -0.66 -4.77 -5.98
CA THR A 77 0.25 -5.42 -5.06
C THR A 77 0.35 -4.52 -3.83
N LEU A 78 0.17 -5.09 -2.67
CA LEU A 78 0.27 -4.38 -1.40
C LEU A 78 1.54 -4.84 -0.69
N ILE A 79 2.38 -3.89 -0.30
CA ILE A 79 3.60 -4.22 0.45
C ILE A 79 3.60 -3.42 1.74
N LEU A 80 3.75 -4.13 2.86
CA LEU A 80 3.90 -3.47 4.16
C LEU A 80 5.38 -3.31 4.46
N PHE A 81 5.79 -2.07 4.70
CA PHE A 81 7.16 -1.71 5.09
C PHE A 81 7.19 -1.26 6.54
N LYS A 82 8.27 -1.60 7.21
CA LYS A 82 8.56 -1.06 8.54
C LYS A 82 10.04 -0.77 8.61
N ASP A 83 10.39 0.44 9.01
CA ASP A 83 11.78 0.90 9.06
C ASP A 83 12.50 0.70 7.72
N GLY A 84 11.79 0.90 6.62
CA GLY A 84 12.33 0.77 5.28
C GLY A 84 12.43 -0.66 4.76
N VAL A 85 12.00 -1.65 5.54
CA VAL A 85 12.15 -3.06 5.19
C VAL A 85 10.79 -3.66 4.82
N GLU A 86 10.74 -4.37 3.69
CA GLU A 86 9.53 -5.09 3.27
C GLU A 86 9.26 -6.23 4.27
N LYS A 87 8.08 -6.19 4.89
CA LYS A 87 7.69 -7.19 5.89
C LYS A 87 6.65 -8.17 5.36
N LYS A 88 5.77 -7.70 4.47
CA LYS A 88 4.68 -8.51 3.96
C LYS A 88 4.33 -8.06 2.55
N ARG A 89 3.97 -9.01 1.69
CA ARG A 89 3.58 -8.71 0.31
C ARG A 89 2.31 -9.50 -0.01
N ILE A 90 1.29 -8.79 -0.48
CA ILE A 90 0.01 -9.39 -0.86
C ILE A 90 -0.22 -9.06 -2.33
N ILE A 91 -0.32 -10.07 -3.17
CA ILE A 91 -0.52 -9.89 -4.60
C ILE A 91 -1.97 -10.18 -4.96
N GLY A 92 -2.61 -9.21 -5.61
CA GLY A 92 -4.00 -9.33 -6.03
C GLY A 92 -4.98 -8.72 -5.04
N ALA A 93 -6.23 -8.58 -5.47
CA ALA A 93 -7.29 -8.01 -4.64
C ALA A 93 -7.77 -9.04 -3.61
N ARG A 94 -8.11 -8.55 -2.43
CA ARG A 94 -8.66 -9.34 -1.32
C ARG A 94 -9.80 -8.58 -0.69
N PRO A 95 -10.83 -9.25 -0.17
CA PRO A 95 -11.82 -8.58 0.67
C PRO A 95 -11.17 -8.08 1.96
N LYS A 96 -11.80 -7.09 2.57
CA LYS A 96 -11.25 -6.41 3.74
C LYS A 96 -10.88 -7.36 4.87
N HIS A 97 -11.76 -8.32 5.18
CA HIS A 97 -11.51 -9.24 6.31
C HIS A 97 -10.24 -10.07 6.10
N MET A 98 -9.92 -10.39 4.85
CA MET A 98 -8.70 -11.14 4.56
C MET A 98 -7.46 -10.25 4.68
N LEU A 99 -7.55 -8.99 4.25
CA LEU A 99 -6.45 -8.04 4.41
C LEU A 99 -6.17 -7.80 5.89
N VAL A 100 -7.21 -7.59 6.68
CA VAL A 100 -7.08 -7.38 8.13
C VAL A 100 -6.43 -8.60 8.77
N SER A 101 -6.86 -9.79 8.37
CA SER A 101 -6.29 -11.04 8.91
C SER A 101 -4.82 -11.19 8.54
N GLU A 102 -4.47 -10.97 7.28
CA GLU A 102 -3.09 -11.13 6.81
C GLU A 102 -2.15 -10.09 7.41
N LEU A 103 -2.67 -8.92 7.79
CA LEU A 103 -1.88 -7.82 8.35
C LEU A 103 -2.05 -7.68 9.86
N SER A 104 -2.73 -8.63 10.50
CA SER A 104 -3.14 -8.51 11.91
C SER A 104 -2.00 -8.20 12.86
N GLU A 105 -0.81 -8.72 12.60
CA GLU A 105 0.38 -8.47 13.42
C GLU A 105 0.69 -6.97 13.52
N TYR A 106 0.38 -6.21 12.45
CA TYR A 106 0.70 -4.78 12.37
C TYR A 106 -0.49 -3.89 12.71
N LEU A 107 -1.68 -4.47 12.82
CA LEU A 107 -2.90 -3.71 13.10
C LEU A 107 -3.32 -3.80 14.58
N ALA A 108 -2.71 -4.69 15.32
CA ALA A 108 -3.06 -4.91 16.73
C ALA A 108 -2.61 -3.77 17.65
#